data_cea4276791fdff57da1e7906ebc73e28
#
_entry.id   cea4276791fdff57da1e7906ebc73e28
#
_cell.length_a   1.000
_cell.length_b   1.000
_cell.length_c   1.000
_cell.angle_alpha   90.00
_cell.angle_beta   90.00
_cell.angle_gamma   90.00
#
_symmetry.space_group_name_H-M   'P 1'
#
loop_
_entity.id
_entity.type
_entity.pdbx_description
1 polymer ?
#
loop_
_entity_poly.entity_id
_entity_poly.type
_entity_poly.pdbx_seq_one_letter_code
_entity_poly.pdbx_strand_id
1 'polypeptide(L)'
;MISYSQIGQDIEVLKFYNNKKNGYFVEIGASDGIQLSNTYLLEKEFNWKGICVEPIPYQFKLLCKNRPNSICFDKAVYNQSNQIVIFDIANKRDLLSGISSHIDLHKKKVNSNKTQINVSTITMNDLLKQSNAPSFIDYLSIDTEGSEYEILKSIDFTKYTCGLIDVEHNYIEPKRTQIHNLLISNGYVFIRQNNFDDCYKYITNNNQQ
;
A
#
# COMPACT_ATOMS: atom_id res chain seq x y z
N MET A 1 19.29 1.26 13.82
CA MET A 1 18.56 0.76 12.65
C MET A 1 18.26 1.96 11.77
N ILE A 2 18.48 1.86 10.47
CA ILE A 2 18.24 2.96 9.51
C ILE A 2 16.88 2.67 8.86
N SER A 3 15.98 3.68 8.87
CA SER A 3 14.70 3.61 8.17
C SER A 3 14.90 3.83 6.66
N TYR A 4 14.13 3.12 5.85
CA TYR A 4 14.02 3.32 4.42
C TYR A 4 12.72 4.04 4.02
N SER A 5 11.73 4.06 4.91
CA SER A 5 10.46 4.73 4.67
C SER A 5 10.55 6.25 4.77
N GLN A 6 9.57 6.93 4.21
CA GLN A 6 9.55 8.40 4.11
C GLN A 6 9.44 9.09 5.49
N ILE A 7 8.62 8.53 6.38
CA ILE A 7 8.29 9.11 7.69
C ILE A 7 8.41 8.11 8.84
N GLY A 8 9.21 7.04 8.66
CA GLY A 8 9.55 6.08 9.71
C GLY A 8 8.53 4.95 9.90
N GLN A 9 7.65 4.69 8.93
CA GLN A 9 6.62 3.65 9.01
C GLN A 9 7.22 2.28 9.29
N ASP A 10 8.30 1.90 8.61
CA ASP A 10 9.01 0.62 8.79
C ASP A 10 9.51 0.40 10.23
N ILE A 11 10.05 1.44 10.87
CA ILE A 11 10.47 1.39 12.27
C ILE A 11 9.27 1.25 13.22
N GLU A 12 8.18 1.95 12.93
CA GLU A 12 6.97 1.87 13.76
C GLU A 12 6.30 0.49 13.66
N VAL A 13 6.30 -0.14 12.48
CA VAL A 13 5.85 -1.54 12.30
C VAL A 13 6.69 -2.48 13.16
N LEU A 14 8.02 -2.34 13.15
CA LEU A 14 8.91 -3.17 13.96
C LEU A 14 8.68 -2.97 15.47
N LYS A 15 8.46 -1.74 15.92
CA LYS A 15 8.11 -1.46 17.32
C LYS A 15 6.78 -2.11 17.69
N PHE A 16 5.75 -1.96 16.83
CA PHE A 16 4.42 -2.53 17.06
C PHE A 16 4.47 -4.05 17.22
N TYR A 17 5.27 -4.73 16.43
CA TYR A 17 5.43 -6.18 16.44
C TYR A 17 6.63 -6.66 17.29
N ASN A 18 7.21 -5.82 18.12
CA ASN A 18 8.36 -6.15 18.97
C ASN A 18 9.50 -6.85 18.20
N ASN A 19 9.87 -6.26 17.06
CA ASN A 19 10.89 -6.78 16.12
C ASN A 19 10.62 -8.21 15.63
N LYS A 20 9.35 -8.54 15.39
CA LYS A 20 8.93 -9.82 14.82
C LYS A 20 9.73 -10.14 13.56
N LYS A 21 10.17 -11.42 13.46
CA LYS A 21 10.73 -11.98 12.24
C LYS A 21 9.68 -12.82 11.50
N ASN A 22 9.91 -13.02 10.20
CA ASN A 22 9.07 -13.87 9.35
C ASN A 22 7.60 -13.43 9.28
N GLY A 23 7.34 -12.12 9.27
CA GLY A 23 6.01 -11.57 9.03
C GLY A 23 5.64 -11.57 7.53
N TYR A 24 4.41 -11.17 7.24
CA TYR A 24 3.91 -11.02 5.88
C TYR A 24 3.37 -9.60 5.66
N PHE A 25 3.76 -8.98 4.54
CA PHE A 25 3.34 -7.64 4.19
C PHE A 25 2.72 -7.54 2.80
N VAL A 26 2.00 -6.45 2.56
CA VAL A 26 1.57 -5.99 1.24
C VAL A 26 1.90 -4.50 1.13
N GLU A 27 2.63 -4.11 0.09
CA GLU A 27 2.98 -2.71 -0.20
C GLU A 27 2.44 -2.32 -1.58
N ILE A 28 1.52 -1.38 -1.59
CA ILE A 28 0.90 -0.84 -2.80
C ILE A 28 1.46 0.55 -3.07
N GLY A 29 2.11 0.72 -4.22
CA GLY A 29 2.93 1.90 -4.55
C GLY A 29 4.39 1.70 -4.12
N ALA A 30 4.99 0.55 -4.50
CA ALA A 30 6.30 0.16 -4.00
C ALA A 30 7.49 0.83 -4.72
N SER A 31 7.26 1.61 -5.78
CA SER A 31 8.29 2.28 -6.58
C SER A 31 9.43 1.32 -6.99
N ASP A 32 10.69 1.69 -6.77
CA ASP A 32 11.85 0.83 -7.04
C ASP A 32 12.09 -0.27 -5.99
N GLY A 33 11.26 -0.30 -4.93
CA GLY A 33 11.32 -1.29 -3.85
C GLY A 33 12.33 -1.00 -2.75
N ILE A 34 13.07 0.12 -2.80
CA ILE A 34 14.04 0.55 -1.78
C ILE A 34 13.76 1.97 -1.32
N GLN A 35 13.70 2.92 -2.26
CA GLN A 35 13.54 4.33 -1.95
C GLN A 35 12.16 4.58 -1.37
N LEU A 36 12.10 5.10 -0.15
CA LEU A 36 10.90 5.41 0.63
C LEU A 36 9.98 4.18 0.87
N SER A 37 10.50 2.95 0.71
CA SER A 37 9.73 1.74 0.94
C SER A 37 9.42 1.53 2.42
N ASN A 38 8.16 1.25 2.70
CA ASN A 38 7.66 0.96 4.05
C ASN A 38 7.94 -0.49 4.48
N THR A 39 8.42 -1.35 3.56
CA THR A 39 8.60 -2.79 3.81
C THR A 39 9.99 -3.31 3.50
N TYR A 40 10.88 -2.53 2.87
CA TYR A 40 12.23 -3.00 2.52
C TYR A 40 13.05 -3.42 3.75
N LEU A 41 13.02 -2.63 4.83
CA LEU A 41 13.67 -2.96 6.09
C LEU A 41 13.15 -4.28 6.66
N LEU A 42 11.83 -4.51 6.61
CA LEU A 42 11.18 -5.72 7.12
C LEU A 42 11.65 -6.97 6.37
N GLU A 43 11.73 -6.89 5.03
CA GLU A 43 12.25 -7.99 4.21
C GLU A 43 13.73 -8.22 4.45
N LYS A 44 14.54 -7.17 4.38
CA LYS A 44 16.00 -7.25 4.39
C LYS A 44 16.57 -7.73 5.71
N GLU A 45 16.08 -7.21 6.84
CA GLU A 45 16.69 -7.42 8.15
C GLU A 45 15.87 -8.38 9.03
N PHE A 46 14.57 -8.55 8.75
CA PHE A 46 13.67 -9.33 9.60
C PHE A 46 13.05 -10.54 8.90
N ASN A 47 13.51 -10.84 7.67
CA ASN A 47 13.06 -12.01 6.90
C ASN A 47 11.55 -12.04 6.67
N TRP A 48 10.91 -10.87 6.55
CA TRP A 48 9.51 -10.82 6.14
C TRP A 48 9.40 -11.15 4.66
N LYS A 49 8.23 -11.64 4.25
CA LYS A 49 7.89 -11.91 2.85
C LYS A 49 6.61 -11.15 2.52
N GLY A 50 6.36 -10.94 1.25
CA GLY A 50 5.13 -10.26 0.90
C GLY A 50 4.96 -9.97 -0.57
N ILE A 51 4.10 -8.99 -0.82
CA ILE A 51 3.69 -8.54 -2.13
C ILE A 51 4.08 -7.07 -2.28
N CYS A 52 4.67 -6.73 -3.42
CA CYS A 52 4.93 -5.34 -3.81
C CYS A 52 4.25 -5.05 -5.15
N VAL A 53 3.59 -3.91 -5.25
CA VAL A 53 2.87 -3.53 -6.47
C VAL A 53 3.35 -2.17 -6.97
N GLU A 54 3.75 -2.11 -8.25
CA GLU A 54 4.21 -0.89 -8.90
C GLU A 54 3.85 -0.92 -10.39
N PRO A 55 2.96 -0.04 -10.86
CA PRO A 55 2.51 -0.04 -12.26
C PRO A 55 3.48 0.62 -13.24
N ILE A 56 4.46 1.43 -12.80
CA ILE A 56 5.38 2.12 -13.70
C ILE A 56 6.44 1.14 -14.23
N PRO A 57 6.55 0.89 -15.56
CA PRO A 57 7.34 -0.23 -16.09
C PRO A 57 8.83 -0.21 -15.72
N TYR A 58 9.46 0.97 -15.67
CA TYR A 58 10.88 1.04 -15.32
C TYR A 58 11.12 0.92 -13.82
N GLN A 59 10.20 1.42 -12.98
CA GLN A 59 10.23 1.23 -11.53
C GLN A 59 9.99 -0.25 -11.19
N PHE A 60 9.00 -0.88 -11.84
CA PHE A 60 8.73 -2.31 -11.67
C PHE A 60 9.94 -3.19 -11.98
N LYS A 61 10.72 -2.88 -13.04
CA LYS A 61 11.96 -3.60 -13.33
C LYS A 61 13.00 -3.48 -12.21
N LEU A 62 13.11 -2.29 -11.59
CA LEU A 62 13.98 -2.08 -10.44
C LEU A 62 13.44 -2.80 -9.22
N LEU A 63 12.13 -2.71 -8.97
CA LEU A 63 11.44 -3.42 -7.89
C LEU A 63 11.75 -4.92 -7.92
N CYS A 64 11.53 -5.60 -9.05
CA CYS A 64 11.82 -7.04 -9.19
C CYS A 64 13.28 -7.39 -8.91
N LYS A 65 14.21 -6.51 -9.28
CA LYS A 65 15.65 -6.71 -9.01
C LYS A 65 15.97 -6.50 -7.52
N ASN A 66 15.36 -5.50 -6.90
CA ASN A 66 15.65 -5.08 -5.53
C ASN A 66 14.95 -5.93 -4.47
N ARG A 67 13.82 -6.57 -4.85
CA ARG A 67 12.95 -7.34 -3.95
C ARG A 67 12.79 -8.80 -4.43
N PRO A 68 13.89 -9.57 -4.54
CA PRO A 68 13.87 -10.93 -5.12
C PRO A 68 13.07 -11.95 -4.29
N ASN A 69 12.79 -11.66 -3.02
CA ASN A 69 12.01 -12.53 -2.14
C ASN A 69 10.53 -12.13 -2.02
N SER A 70 10.13 -11.04 -2.68
CA SER A 70 8.75 -10.56 -2.74
C SER A 70 8.09 -10.96 -4.06
N ILE A 71 6.76 -11.12 -4.03
CA ILE A 71 5.96 -11.30 -5.25
C ILE A 71 5.63 -9.91 -5.79
N CYS A 72 6.12 -9.58 -6.98
CA CYS A 72 5.96 -8.26 -7.57
C CYS A 72 4.89 -8.27 -8.68
N PHE A 73 4.05 -7.21 -8.73
CA PHE A 73 3.02 -7.02 -9.75
C PHE A 73 3.17 -5.66 -10.43
N ASP A 74 3.02 -5.65 -11.77
CA ASP A 74 3.05 -4.47 -12.65
C ASP A 74 1.64 -3.92 -12.94
N LYS A 75 0.78 -3.92 -11.94
CA LYS A 75 -0.63 -3.55 -12.07
C LYS A 75 -0.99 -2.36 -11.19
N ALA A 76 -2.07 -1.66 -11.54
CA ALA A 76 -2.70 -0.72 -10.61
C ALA A 76 -3.71 -1.48 -9.75
N VAL A 77 -3.56 -1.43 -8.42
CA VAL A 77 -4.59 -1.98 -7.53
C VAL A 77 -5.79 -1.04 -7.53
N TYR A 78 -6.98 -1.60 -7.79
CA TYR A 78 -8.19 -0.81 -7.94
C TYR A 78 -9.45 -1.62 -7.58
N ASN A 79 -10.63 -1.05 -7.79
CA ASN A 79 -11.92 -1.64 -7.39
C ASN A 79 -12.42 -2.77 -8.31
N GLN A 80 -11.83 -2.95 -9.48
CA GLN A 80 -12.17 -4.03 -10.43
C GLN A 80 -10.90 -4.52 -11.14
N SER A 81 -10.77 -5.84 -11.32
CA SER A 81 -9.65 -6.46 -12.03
C SER A 81 -9.83 -6.42 -13.55
N ASN A 82 -8.69 -6.49 -14.25
CA ASN A 82 -8.61 -6.64 -15.71
C ASN A 82 -9.23 -5.48 -16.51
N GLN A 83 -9.33 -4.30 -15.91
CA GLN A 83 -9.62 -3.07 -16.63
C GLN A 83 -8.34 -2.40 -17.08
N ILE A 84 -8.43 -1.58 -18.11
CA ILE A 84 -7.34 -0.69 -18.52
C ILE A 84 -7.67 0.71 -18.03
N VAL A 85 -6.79 1.27 -17.23
CA VAL A 85 -6.90 2.65 -16.76
C VAL A 85 -5.75 3.51 -17.31
N ILE A 86 -6.02 4.80 -17.47
CA ILE A 86 -4.96 5.77 -17.77
C ILE A 86 -4.24 6.08 -16.48
N PHE A 87 -2.92 5.90 -16.49
CA PHE A 87 -2.03 6.17 -15.38
C PHE A 87 -1.08 7.33 -15.75
N ASP A 88 -1.03 8.34 -14.91
CA ASP A 88 -0.18 9.51 -15.10
C ASP A 88 1.15 9.30 -14.39
N ILE A 89 2.24 9.25 -15.13
CA ILE A 89 3.59 9.25 -14.59
C ILE A 89 4.05 10.71 -14.47
N ALA A 90 4.28 11.17 -13.26
CA ALA A 90 4.80 12.52 -12.99
C ALA A 90 6.29 12.57 -13.32
N ASN A 91 6.65 13.09 -14.51
CA ASN A 91 8.04 13.13 -14.98
C ASN A 91 8.96 13.84 -13.98
N LYS A 92 10.10 13.21 -13.63
CA LYS A 92 11.07 13.64 -12.60
C LYS A 92 10.54 13.62 -11.15
N ARG A 93 9.33 13.11 -10.92
CA ARG A 93 8.68 12.99 -9.60
C ARG A 93 7.78 11.77 -9.54
N ASP A 94 8.29 10.62 -9.93
CA ASP A 94 7.55 9.37 -10.13
C ASP A 94 6.68 8.97 -8.93
N LEU A 95 7.11 9.31 -7.73
CA LEU A 95 6.38 9.07 -6.49
C LEU A 95 5.02 9.80 -6.39
N LEU A 96 4.76 10.79 -7.27
CA LEU A 96 3.48 11.50 -7.34
C LEU A 96 2.56 10.93 -8.43
N SER A 97 2.90 9.76 -8.98
CA SER A 97 2.19 9.14 -10.09
C SER A 97 0.99 8.34 -9.60
N GLY A 98 -0.07 8.28 -10.40
CA GLY A 98 -1.29 7.58 -10.01
C GLY A 98 -2.28 7.41 -11.14
N ILE A 99 -3.41 6.78 -10.84
CA ILE A 99 -4.55 6.67 -11.78
C ILE A 99 -5.06 8.09 -12.07
N SER A 100 -5.03 8.51 -13.34
CA SER A 100 -5.30 9.88 -13.78
C SER A 100 -6.57 10.52 -13.21
N SER A 101 -7.64 9.72 -13.04
CA SER A 101 -8.92 10.18 -12.48
C SER A 101 -8.90 10.38 -10.96
N HIS A 102 -7.92 9.82 -10.26
CA HIS A 102 -7.83 9.77 -8.79
C HIS A 102 -6.76 10.67 -8.19
N ILE A 103 -5.75 11.09 -8.96
CA ILE A 103 -4.72 11.99 -8.44
C ILE A 103 -5.39 13.23 -7.84
N ASP A 104 -5.13 13.48 -6.57
CA ASP A 104 -5.79 14.53 -5.78
C ASP A 104 -4.85 15.70 -5.44
N LEU A 105 -4.13 15.66 -4.33
CA LEU A 105 -3.30 16.75 -3.81
C LEU A 105 -2.28 17.25 -4.86
N HIS A 106 -1.67 16.33 -5.58
CA HIS A 106 -0.57 16.62 -6.50
C HIS A 106 -1.01 16.86 -7.96
N LYS A 107 -2.31 16.86 -8.24
CA LYS A 107 -2.88 16.97 -9.60
C LYS A 107 -2.30 18.09 -10.45
N LYS A 108 -2.11 19.28 -9.86
CA LYS A 108 -1.52 20.41 -10.59
C LYS A 108 -0.05 20.16 -10.98
N LYS A 109 0.74 19.56 -10.07
CA LYS A 109 2.15 19.24 -10.30
C LYS A 109 2.29 18.15 -11.37
N VAL A 110 1.49 17.10 -11.27
CA VAL A 110 1.46 15.98 -12.22
C VAL A 110 1.06 16.50 -13.60
N ASN A 111 -0.03 17.25 -13.71
CA ASN A 111 -0.51 17.78 -15.00
C ASN A 111 0.48 18.74 -15.69
N SER A 112 1.40 19.36 -14.96
CA SER A 112 2.38 20.26 -15.55
C SER A 112 3.46 19.55 -16.38
N ASN A 113 3.78 18.30 -16.04
CA ASN A 113 4.79 17.48 -16.75
C ASN A 113 4.57 16.01 -16.48
N LYS A 114 3.79 15.34 -17.33
CA LYS A 114 3.46 13.94 -17.20
C LYS A 114 3.56 13.18 -18.51
N THR A 115 3.75 11.88 -18.37
CA THR A 115 3.56 10.88 -19.43
C THR A 115 2.37 10.01 -19.06
N GLN A 116 1.52 9.68 -20.03
CA GLN A 116 0.38 8.78 -19.80
C GLN A 116 0.68 7.39 -20.32
N ILE A 117 0.33 6.38 -19.54
CA ILE A 117 0.39 4.98 -19.94
C ILE A 117 -0.93 4.28 -19.66
N ASN A 118 -1.19 3.20 -20.37
CA ASN A 118 -2.29 2.28 -20.07
C ASN A 118 -1.80 1.21 -19.11
N VAL A 119 -2.49 1.04 -17.98
CA VAL A 119 -2.16 0.04 -16.97
C VAL A 119 -3.34 -0.89 -16.73
N SER A 120 -3.09 -2.18 -16.65
CA SER A 120 -4.10 -3.17 -16.26
C SER A 120 -4.32 -3.12 -14.74
N THR A 121 -5.58 -3.22 -14.32
CA THR A 121 -5.95 -3.20 -12.90
C THR A 121 -6.05 -4.60 -12.30
N ILE A 122 -5.95 -4.66 -10.96
CA ILE A 122 -6.22 -5.84 -10.14
C ILE A 122 -6.90 -5.41 -8.83
N THR A 123 -7.87 -6.18 -8.33
CA THR A 123 -8.43 -5.95 -6.99
C THR A 123 -7.50 -6.51 -5.91
N MET A 124 -7.60 -6.00 -4.67
CA MET A 124 -6.86 -6.60 -3.55
C MET A 124 -7.19 -8.08 -3.37
N ASN A 125 -8.45 -8.49 -3.51
CA ASN A 125 -8.83 -9.89 -3.40
C ASN A 125 -8.15 -10.78 -4.43
N ASP A 126 -8.11 -10.35 -5.69
CA ASP A 126 -7.44 -11.12 -6.74
C ASP A 126 -5.92 -11.12 -6.57
N LEU A 127 -5.33 -10.00 -6.14
CA LEU A 127 -3.92 -9.88 -5.80
C LEU A 127 -3.52 -10.89 -4.71
N LEU A 128 -4.24 -10.89 -3.60
CA LEU A 128 -4.00 -11.79 -2.46
C LEU A 128 -4.20 -13.26 -2.85
N LYS A 129 -5.25 -13.56 -3.62
CA LYS A 129 -5.53 -14.91 -4.12
C LYS A 129 -4.43 -15.41 -5.09
N GLN A 130 -4.02 -14.59 -6.06
CA GLN A 130 -2.98 -14.96 -7.03
C GLN A 130 -1.61 -15.18 -6.37
N SER A 131 -1.34 -14.46 -5.30
CA SER A 131 -0.11 -14.58 -4.51
C SER A 131 -0.13 -15.72 -3.49
N ASN A 132 -1.24 -16.44 -3.34
CA ASN A 132 -1.45 -17.39 -2.25
C ASN A 132 -1.13 -16.76 -0.88
N ALA A 133 -1.54 -15.50 -0.68
CA ALA A 133 -1.30 -14.77 0.56
C ALA A 133 -1.98 -15.47 1.75
N PRO A 134 -1.39 -15.42 2.95
CA PRO A 134 -2.05 -15.92 4.15
C PRO A 134 -3.31 -15.08 4.45
N SER A 135 -4.27 -15.67 5.15
CA SER A 135 -5.49 -14.96 5.58
C SER A 135 -5.20 -13.83 6.58
N PHE A 136 -4.10 -13.93 7.33
CA PHE A 136 -3.60 -12.87 8.19
C PHE A 136 -2.33 -12.25 7.58
N ILE A 137 -2.42 -10.96 7.28
CA ILE A 137 -1.35 -10.12 6.75
C ILE A 137 -0.88 -9.24 7.91
N ASP A 138 0.39 -9.32 8.28
CA ASP A 138 0.89 -8.52 9.40
C ASP A 138 0.82 -7.01 9.10
N TYR A 139 1.20 -6.61 7.89
CA TYR A 139 1.27 -5.20 7.53
C TYR A 139 0.79 -4.92 6.10
N LEU A 140 -0.09 -3.95 5.97
CA LEU A 140 -0.55 -3.40 4.69
C LEU A 140 -0.19 -1.93 4.62
N SER A 141 0.55 -1.55 3.59
CA SER A 141 0.89 -0.18 3.26
C SER A 141 0.24 0.22 1.93
N ILE A 142 -0.49 1.34 1.92
CA ILE A 142 -1.17 1.85 0.72
C ILE A 142 -0.82 3.33 0.54
N ASP A 143 -0.08 3.61 -0.54
CA ASP A 143 0.30 4.93 -0.98
C ASP A 143 0.23 4.98 -2.51
N THR A 144 -0.85 5.53 -3.05
CA THR A 144 -1.16 5.49 -4.50
C THR A 144 -1.63 6.82 -5.08
N GLU A 145 -1.43 7.91 -4.32
CA GLU A 145 -1.72 9.28 -4.74
C GLU A 145 -3.20 9.52 -5.13
N GLY A 146 -4.13 8.81 -4.44
CA GLY A 146 -5.55 9.14 -4.53
C GLY A 146 -6.53 7.97 -4.64
N SER A 147 -6.10 6.73 -4.92
CA SER A 147 -6.99 5.58 -5.09
C SER A 147 -7.17 4.70 -3.84
N GLU A 148 -6.67 5.09 -2.68
CA GLU A 148 -6.58 4.30 -1.44
C GLU A 148 -7.95 3.79 -0.98
N TYR A 149 -8.99 4.63 -1.03
CA TYR A 149 -10.35 4.23 -0.67
C TYR A 149 -10.90 3.12 -1.58
N GLU A 150 -10.70 3.23 -2.90
CA GLU A 150 -11.15 2.23 -3.86
C GLU A 150 -10.38 0.90 -3.71
N ILE A 151 -9.10 0.98 -3.35
CA ILE A 151 -8.26 -0.19 -3.03
C ILE A 151 -8.82 -0.92 -1.80
N LEU A 152 -9.02 -0.21 -0.71
CA LEU A 152 -9.54 -0.78 0.55
C LEU A 152 -10.93 -1.39 0.38
N LYS A 153 -11.82 -0.78 -0.41
CA LYS A 153 -13.13 -1.35 -0.75
C LYS A 153 -13.05 -2.69 -1.48
N SER A 154 -11.94 -2.97 -2.14
CA SER A 154 -11.74 -4.21 -2.88
C SER A 154 -11.24 -5.37 -2.01
N ILE A 155 -11.09 -5.16 -0.69
CA ILE A 155 -10.71 -6.19 0.28
C ILE A 155 -11.95 -6.88 0.84
N ASP A 156 -11.95 -8.21 0.79
CA ASP A 156 -12.90 -9.04 1.54
C ASP A 156 -12.36 -9.25 2.97
N PHE A 157 -12.72 -8.35 3.86
CA PHE A 157 -12.29 -8.39 5.27
C PHE A 157 -12.83 -9.59 6.05
N THR A 158 -13.72 -10.40 5.47
CA THR A 158 -14.15 -11.68 6.06
C THR A 158 -13.16 -12.81 5.78
N LYS A 159 -12.32 -12.66 4.73
CA LYS A 159 -11.29 -13.63 4.32
C LYS A 159 -9.90 -13.22 4.73
N TYR A 160 -9.62 -11.93 4.63
CA TYR A 160 -8.27 -11.39 4.87
C TYR A 160 -8.32 -10.36 6.00
N THR A 161 -7.44 -10.51 6.95
CA THR A 161 -7.26 -9.58 8.06
C THR A 161 -5.86 -9.01 8.00
N CYS A 162 -5.74 -7.67 8.07
CA CYS A 162 -4.45 -7.00 8.21
C CYS A 162 -4.24 -6.60 9.67
N GLY A 163 -3.13 -7.00 10.28
CA GLY A 163 -2.84 -6.67 11.68
C GLY A 163 -2.62 -5.18 11.89
N LEU A 164 -1.86 -4.57 10.97
CA LEU A 164 -1.57 -3.13 10.91
C LEU A 164 -1.78 -2.61 9.49
N ILE A 165 -2.39 -1.44 9.35
CA ILE A 165 -2.59 -0.75 8.07
C ILE A 165 -2.07 0.68 8.21
N ASP A 166 -1.14 1.09 7.35
CA ASP A 166 -0.83 2.49 7.09
C ASP A 166 -1.42 2.87 5.73
N VAL A 167 -2.16 3.96 5.69
CA VAL A 167 -2.83 4.42 4.47
C VAL A 167 -2.68 5.92 4.32
N GLU A 168 -2.19 6.32 3.14
CA GLU A 168 -2.07 7.72 2.78
C GLU A 168 -3.44 8.35 2.61
N HIS A 169 -3.63 9.54 3.16
CA HIS A 169 -4.87 10.32 3.02
C HIS A 169 -4.66 11.72 2.45
N ASN A 170 -3.43 12.23 2.45
CA ASN A 170 -3.05 13.55 1.94
C ASN A 170 -3.97 14.69 2.41
N TYR A 171 -4.61 14.53 3.59
CA TYR A 171 -5.61 15.46 4.17
C TYR A 171 -6.84 15.70 3.29
N ILE A 172 -7.13 14.82 2.33
CA ILE A 172 -8.22 14.99 1.36
C ILE A 172 -9.54 14.46 1.94
N GLU A 173 -10.49 15.37 2.12
CA GLU A 173 -11.87 15.02 2.46
C GLU A 173 -12.78 15.01 1.20
N PRO A 174 -13.82 14.16 1.15
CA PRO A 174 -14.27 13.23 2.19
C PRO A 174 -13.56 11.88 2.21
N LYS A 175 -12.51 11.68 1.38
CA LYS A 175 -11.80 10.40 1.21
C LYS A 175 -11.25 9.86 2.55
N ARG A 176 -10.59 10.70 3.34
CA ARG A 176 -10.05 10.31 4.65
C ARG A 176 -11.14 9.80 5.59
N THR A 177 -12.26 10.53 5.69
CA THR A 177 -13.43 10.11 6.48
C THR A 177 -14.03 8.80 5.97
N GLN A 178 -14.09 8.58 4.66
CA GLN A 178 -14.57 7.33 4.06
C GLN A 178 -13.67 6.14 4.38
N ILE A 179 -12.34 6.30 4.31
CA ILE A 179 -11.35 5.31 4.72
C ILE A 179 -11.54 4.95 6.20
N HIS A 180 -11.61 5.97 7.05
CA HIS A 180 -11.82 5.79 8.48
C HIS A 180 -13.08 4.95 8.76
N ASN A 181 -14.23 5.36 8.24
CA ASN A 181 -15.50 4.67 8.46
C ASN A 181 -15.48 3.23 7.93
N LEU A 182 -14.87 2.99 6.77
CA LEU A 182 -14.71 1.66 6.20
C LEU A 182 -13.91 0.75 7.13
N LEU A 183 -12.76 1.22 7.62
CA LEU A 183 -11.90 0.41 8.48
C LEU A 183 -12.52 0.17 9.86
N ILE A 184 -13.14 1.19 10.48
CA ILE A 184 -13.84 1.02 11.76
C ILE A 184 -14.97 -0.01 11.64
N SER A 185 -15.77 0.04 10.57
CA SER A 185 -16.86 -0.93 10.35
C SER A 185 -16.39 -2.37 10.11
N ASN A 186 -15.10 -2.56 9.77
CA ASN A 186 -14.48 -3.87 9.58
C ASN A 186 -13.58 -4.31 10.76
N GLY A 187 -13.76 -3.72 11.95
CA GLY A 187 -13.10 -4.19 13.17
C GLY A 187 -11.69 -3.61 13.40
N TYR A 188 -11.36 -2.52 12.74
CA TYR A 188 -10.11 -1.79 12.99
C TYR A 188 -10.32 -0.64 13.96
N VAL A 189 -9.26 -0.21 14.62
CA VAL A 189 -9.21 1.03 15.40
C VAL A 189 -8.11 1.92 14.87
N PHE A 190 -8.40 3.20 14.82
CA PHE A 190 -7.40 4.23 14.54
C PHE A 190 -6.38 4.28 15.69
N ILE A 191 -5.10 4.25 15.37
CA ILE A 191 -4.02 4.34 16.35
C ILE A 191 -3.47 5.76 16.41
N ARG A 192 -3.07 6.28 15.26
CA ARG A 192 -2.43 7.59 15.14
C ARG A 192 -2.46 8.09 13.70
N GLN A 193 -2.32 9.39 13.57
CA GLN A 193 -1.89 10.03 12.34
C GLN A 193 -0.36 10.14 12.35
N ASN A 194 0.27 9.80 11.22
CA ASN A 194 1.68 10.01 10.96
C ASN A 194 1.83 10.91 9.72
N ASN A 195 1.89 12.22 9.89
CA ASN A 195 1.84 13.20 8.81
C ASN A 195 0.62 12.99 7.91
N PHE A 196 0.83 12.60 6.65
CA PHE A 196 -0.19 12.37 5.63
C PHE A 196 -0.75 10.94 5.62
N ASP A 197 -0.32 10.08 6.56
CA ASP A 197 -0.83 8.72 6.74
C ASP A 197 -1.67 8.60 7.99
N ASP A 198 -2.71 7.77 7.93
CA ASP A 198 -3.45 7.28 9.09
C ASP A 198 -3.09 5.81 9.34
N CYS A 199 -2.80 5.49 10.61
CA CYS A 199 -2.45 4.14 11.03
C CYS A 199 -3.61 3.48 11.78
N TYR A 200 -3.95 2.25 11.38
CA TYR A 200 -5.02 1.43 11.97
C TYR A 200 -4.50 0.06 12.39
N LYS A 201 -5.05 -0.47 13.48
CA LYS A 201 -4.81 -1.87 13.88
C LYS A 201 -6.12 -2.65 13.95
N TYR A 202 -6.06 -3.93 13.66
CA TYR A 202 -7.17 -4.85 13.86
C TYR A 202 -7.40 -5.14 15.35
N ILE A 203 -8.65 -5.13 15.80
CA ILE A 203 -9.01 -5.55 17.15
C ILE A 203 -9.23 -7.05 17.13
N THR A 204 -8.28 -7.83 17.65
CA THR A 204 -8.54 -9.23 17.94
C THR A 204 -9.56 -9.28 19.09
N ASN A 205 -10.73 -9.89 18.85
CA ASN A 205 -11.72 -10.16 19.90
C ASN A 205 -11.17 -11.22 20.88
N ASN A 206 -10.10 -10.89 21.62
CA ASN A 206 -9.61 -11.70 22.74
C ASN A 206 -10.32 -11.29 24.04
N ASN A 207 -11.67 -11.29 24.04
CA ASN A 207 -12.47 -11.19 25.23
C ASN A 207 -13.56 -12.27 25.22
N GLN A 208 -13.12 -13.54 25.06
CA GLN A 208 -13.90 -14.71 25.51
C GLN A 208 -12.91 -15.70 26.13
N GLN A 209 -12.52 -15.40 27.36
CA GLN A 209 -12.17 -16.38 28.40
C GLN A 209 -12.49 -15.75 29.77
#